data_a38b2a96c589926227f53b2f8824ee5b
#
_entry.id   a38b2a96c589926227f53b2f8824ee5b
#
_cell.length_a   1.000
_cell.length_b   1.000
_cell.length_c   1.000
_cell.angle_alpha   90.00
_cell.angle_beta   90.00
_cell.angle_gamma   90.00
#
_symmetry.space_group_name_H-M   'P 1'
#
loop_
_entity.id
_entity.type
_entity.pdbx_description
1 polymer ?
#
loop_
_entity_poly.entity_id
_entity_poly.type
_entity_poly.pdbx_seq_one_letter_code
_entity_poly.pdbx_strand_id
1 'polypeptide(L)'
;MKTIYSIPLRTLRGEATDLSRYRGKVLLIVNVASRCGFTPQYRGLQTLYEKYRGAGLEILAFPCNDFGGQEPDSEAAIEDFCASRFGVGFPLFGKVKILGEDSHPLYRFLQDADLPLTTPGDIKSVLFDRLKPVIYLLKGMRRPAAKNAVQWNFHKFLIARDGRPAAHFAAQIQPLDPHLIRQIEKALAP
;
A
#
# COMPACT_ATOMS: atom_id res chain seq x y z
N MET A 1 -19.81 13.83 -4.27
CA MET A 1 -18.71 12.92 -4.70
C MET A 1 -18.07 12.28 -3.46
N LYS A 2 -17.88 10.97 -3.45
CA LYS A 2 -17.11 10.33 -2.39
C LYS A 2 -15.65 10.75 -2.51
N THR A 3 -15.08 11.33 -1.46
CA THR A 3 -13.66 11.67 -1.40
C THR A 3 -12.94 10.60 -0.59
N ILE A 4 -11.65 10.40 -0.82
CA ILE A 4 -10.83 9.46 -0.05
C ILE A 4 -10.87 9.77 1.46
N TYR A 5 -11.08 11.03 1.81
CA TYR A 5 -11.03 11.53 3.18
C TYR A 5 -12.22 11.11 4.05
N SER A 6 -13.37 10.77 3.45
CA SER A 6 -14.59 10.38 4.17
C SER A 6 -14.82 8.87 4.22
N ILE A 7 -13.85 8.09 3.78
CA ILE A 7 -13.97 6.63 3.81
C ILE A 7 -13.70 6.15 5.24
N PRO A 8 -14.67 5.44 5.88
CA PRO A 8 -14.47 4.91 7.22
C PRO A 8 -13.31 3.93 7.30
N LEU A 9 -12.46 4.10 8.29
CA LEU A 9 -11.29 3.28 8.58
C LEU A 9 -11.28 2.88 10.06
N ARG A 10 -10.36 2.02 10.43
CA ARG A 10 -10.01 1.72 11.81
C ARG A 10 -8.50 1.92 12.01
N THR A 11 -8.12 2.44 13.17
CA THR A 11 -6.73 2.39 13.62
C THR A 11 -6.32 0.94 13.88
N LEU A 12 -5.02 0.68 14.05
CA LEU A 12 -4.53 -0.66 14.44
C LEU A 12 -5.10 -1.12 15.79
N ARG A 13 -5.53 -0.18 16.66
CA ARG A 13 -6.18 -0.43 17.95
C ARG A 13 -7.70 -0.59 17.88
N GLY A 14 -8.25 -0.61 16.65
CA GLY A 14 -9.68 -0.82 16.41
C GLY A 14 -10.56 0.43 16.50
N GLU A 15 -10.00 1.60 16.80
CA GLU A 15 -10.75 2.85 16.91
C GLU A 15 -11.25 3.31 15.52
N ALA A 16 -12.47 3.83 15.46
CA ALA A 16 -13.02 4.39 14.24
C ALA A 16 -12.26 5.68 13.85
N THR A 17 -11.93 5.81 12.56
CA THR A 17 -11.21 6.95 12.01
C THR A 17 -11.50 7.13 10.53
N ASP A 18 -10.89 8.14 9.91
CA ASP A 18 -10.87 8.40 8.48
C ASP A 18 -9.55 9.11 8.08
N LEU A 19 -9.46 9.56 6.84
CA LEU A 19 -8.27 10.27 6.34
C LEU A 19 -8.41 11.80 6.38
N SER A 20 -9.44 12.36 7.02
CA SER A 20 -9.70 13.81 7.02
C SER A 20 -8.54 14.65 7.57
N ARG A 21 -7.82 14.14 8.58
CA ARG A 21 -6.64 14.80 9.18
C ARG A 21 -5.43 14.91 8.24
N TYR A 22 -5.46 14.19 7.12
CA TYR A 22 -4.39 14.21 6.10
C TYR A 22 -4.73 15.08 4.89
N ARG A 23 -5.81 15.87 4.94
CA ARG A 23 -6.15 16.82 3.86
C ARG A 23 -4.99 17.75 3.54
N GLY A 24 -4.75 18.00 2.26
CA GLY A 24 -3.66 18.85 1.79
C GLY A 24 -2.27 18.21 1.82
N LYS A 25 -2.17 16.97 2.31
CA LYS A 25 -0.93 16.19 2.27
C LYS A 25 -0.89 15.27 1.04
N VAL A 26 0.30 14.94 0.59
CA VAL A 26 0.54 13.85 -0.35
C VAL A 26 0.55 12.54 0.43
N LEU A 27 -0.23 11.53 -0.01
CA LEU A 27 -0.31 10.27 0.69
C LEU A 27 0.29 9.14 -0.15
N LEU A 28 1.09 8.28 0.47
CA LEU A 28 1.51 6.99 -0.10
C LEU A 28 0.79 5.88 0.67
N ILE A 29 -0.23 5.31 0.05
CA ILE A 29 -1.03 4.23 0.62
C ILE A 29 -0.42 2.89 0.21
N VAL A 30 -0.09 2.03 1.18
CA VAL A 30 0.60 0.76 0.96
C VAL A 30 -0.13 -0.37 1.66
N ASN A 31 -0.46 -1.45 0.96
CA ASN A 31 -0.89 -2.68 1.62
C ASN A 31 0.34 -3.50 2.01
N VAL A 32 0.38 -3.95 3.25
CA VAL A 32 1.57 -4.53 3.86
C VAL A 32 1.29 -5.92 4.44
N ALA A 33 2.38 -6.69 4.67
CA ALA A 33 2.32 -7.97 5.35
C ALA A 33 3.66 -8.30 6.02
N SER A 34 3.61 -8.96 7.19
CA SER A 34 4.77 -9.27 8.03
C SER A 34 5.56 -10.50 7.55
N ARG A 35 4.95 -11.40 6.77
CA ARG A 35 5.55 -12.68 6.33
C ARG A 35 5.70 -12.76 4.80
N CYS A 36 5.92 -11.63 4.15
CA CYS A 36 6.07 -11.51 2.71
C CYS A 36 7.54 -11.39 2.30
N GLY A 37 7.90 -11.88 1.12
CA GLY A 37 9.24 -11.64 0.56
C GLY A 37 9.56 -10.15 0.35
N PHE A 38 8.54 -9.29 0.28
CA PHE A 38 8.68 -7.84 0.18
C PHE A 38 8.69 -7.10 1.53
N THR A 39 8.53 -7.80 2.66
CA THR A 39 8.55 -7.20 4.02
C THR A 39 9.77 -6.30 4.29
N PRO A 40 10.98 -6.60 3.76
CA PRO A 40 12.13 -5.70 3.92
C PRO A 40 11.92 -4.28 3.38
N GLN A 41 10.90 -4.04 2.53
CA GLN A 41 10.54 -2.70 2.05
C GLN A 41 10.10 -1.74 3.17
N TYR A 42 9.71 -2.24 4.36
CA TYR A 42 9.44 -1.37 5.51
C TYR A 42 10.60 -0.41 5.83
N ARG A 43 11.87 -0.87 5.70
CA ARG A 43 13.05 0.00 5.92
C ARG A 43 13.09 1.15 4.92
N GLY A 44 12.88 0.85 3.64
CA GLY A 44 12.87 1.87 2.60
C GLY A 44 11.67 2.82 2.73
N LEU A 45 10.50 2.33 3.15
CA LEU A 45 9.33 3.17 3.45
C LEU A 45 9.63 4.11 4.62
N GLN A 46 10.29 3.62 5.69
CA GLN A 46 10.68 4.46 6.82
C GLN A 46 11.67 5.55 6.42
N THR A 47 12.71 5.20 5.64
CA THR A 47 13.66 6.18 5.10
C THR A 47 12.96 7.24 4.25
N LEU A 48 12.02 6.83 3.40
CA LEU A 48 11.24 7.73 2.57
C LEU A 48 10.37 8.66 3.41
N TYR A 49 9.73 8.12 4.44
CA TYR A 49 8.91 8.87 5.39
C TYR A 49 9.73 9.95 6.12
N GLU A 50 10.87 9.56 6.70
CA GLU A 50 11.77 10.49 7.40
C GLU A 50 12.22 11.64 6.48
N LYS A 51 12.56 11.33 5.24
CA LYS A 51 13.02 12.32 4.26
C LYS A 51 11.94 13.33 3.88
N TYR A 52 10.69 12.88 3.67
CA TYR A 52 9.68 13.73 3.03
C TYR A 52 8.50 14.13 3.93
N ARG A 53 8.37 13.62 5.16
CA ARG A 53 7.27 13.99 6.08
C ARG A 53 7.22 15.50 6.34
N GLY A 54 8.37 16.14 6.48
CA GLY A 54 8.49 17.60 6.67
C GLY A 54 8.02 18.40 5.46
N ALA A 55 8.08 17.84 4.25
CA ALA A 55 7.57 18.43 3.02
C ALA A 55 6.06 18.14 2.77
N GLY A 56 5.44 17.33 3.63
CA GLY A 56 4.01 17.04 3.56
C GLY A 56 3.65 15.67 2.97
N LEU A 57 4.60 14.72 2.93
CA LEU A 57 4.29 13.31 2.63
C LEU A 57 3.81 12.59 3.89
N GLU A 58 2.73 11.81 3.76
CA GLU A 58 2.36 10.80 4.75
C GLU A 58 2.38 9.41 4.09
N ILE A 59 2.88 8.41 4.82
CA ILE A 59 2.80 7.00 4.43
C ILE A 59 1.74 6.35 5.30
N LEU A 60 0.77 5.70 4.68
CA LEU A 60 -0.36 5.06 5.35
C LEU A 60 -0.34 3.57 5.02
N ALA A 61 -0.04 2.73 6.00
CA ALA A 61 0.10 1.30 5.80
C ALA A 61 -1.14 0.53 6.27
N PHE A 62 -1.60 -0.39 5.43
CA PHE A 62 -2.79 -1.21 5.65
C PHE A 62 -2.41 -2.69 5.61
N PRO A 63 -2.34 -3.38 6.75
CA PRO A 63 -2.09 -4.82 6.79
C PRO A 63 -3.17 -5.59 6.04
N CYS A 64 -2.77 -6.59 5.24
CA CYS A 64 -3.70 -7.38 4.43
C CYS A 64 -3.28 -8.85 4.36
N ASN A 65 -4.22 -9.74 4.66
CA ASN A 65 -3.96 -11.19 4.66
C ASN A 65 -4.39 -11.89 3.35
N ASP A 66 -4.93 -11.16 2.37
CA ASP A 66 -5.50 -11.77 1.15
C ASP A 66 -4.44 -12.37 0.23
N PHE A 67 -3.19 -11.90 0.33
CA PHE A 67 -2.11 -12.32 -0.56
C PHE A 67 -1.25 -13.40 0.11
N GLY A 68 -1.70 -14.65 -0.05
CA GLY A 68 -0.98 -15.83 0.42
C GLY A 68 -1.01 -16.07 1.91
N GLY A 69 -1.94 -15.46 2.65
CA GLY A 69 -2.04 -15.62 4.11
C GLY A 69 -0.80 -15.07 4.84
N GLN A 70 -0.17 -14.02 4.30
CA GLN A 70 1.12 -13.52 4.78
C GLN A 70 1.00 -12.48 5.91
N GLU A 71 -0.23 -12.19 6.38
CA GLU A 71 -0.49 -11.32 7.54
C GLU A 71 -1.49 -11.98 8.52
N PRO A 72 -1.16 -13.15 9.10
CA PRO A 72 -2.10 -13.89 9.94
C PRO A 72 -2.22 -13.32 11.36
N ASP A 73 -1.22 -12.57 11.82
CA ASP A 73 -1.07 -12.17 13.22
C ASP A 73 -2.10 -11.10 13.64
N SER A 74 -2.31 -10.89 14.94
CA SER A 74 -3.19 -9.84 15.46
C SER A 74 -2.62 -8.44 15.18
N GLU A 75 -3.48 -7.42 15.19
CA GLU A 75 -3.06 -6.02 15.00
C GLU A 75 -1.99 -5.60 16.03
N ALA A 76 -2.10 -6.02 17.29
CA ALA A 76 -1.10 -5.73 18.32
C ALA A 76 0.27 -6.36 17.98
N ALA A 77 0.28 -7.61 17.52
CA ALA A 77 1.52 -8.27 17.09
C ALA A 77 2.14 -7.62 15.85
N ILE A 78 1.31 -7.10 14.95
CA ILE A 78 1.76 -6.34 13.77
C ILE A 78 2.40 -5.01 14.22
N GLU A 79 1.78 -4.29 15.16
CA GLU A 79 2.33 -3.04 15.72
C GLU A 79 3.73 -3.28 16.29
N ASP A 80 3.86 -4.30 17.16
CA ASP A 80 5.12 -4.67 17.79
C ASP A 80 6.18 -5.10 16.76
N PHE A 81 5.79 -5.91 15.78
CA PHE A 81 6.68 -6.35 14.70
C PHE A 81 7.23 -5.17 13.90
N CYS A 82 6.35 -4.26 13.46
CA CYS A 82 6.73 -3.09 12.67
C CYS A 82 7.65 -2.14 13.46
N ALA A 83 7.33 -1.89 14.73
CA ALA A 83 8.13 -1.02 15.60
C ALA A 83 9.50 -1.65 15.90
N SER A 84 9.53 -2.90 16.38
CA SER A 84 10.76 -3.53 16.88
C SER A 84 11.74 -3.94 15.77
N ARG A 85 11.21 -4.39 14.61
CA ARG A 85 12.05 -4.94 13.51
C ARG A 85 12.47 -3.89 12.49
N PHE A 86 11.66 -2.83 12.31
CA PHE A 86 11.86 -1.86 11.24
C PHE A 86 11.84 -0.41 11.69
N GLY A 87 11.53 -0.14 12.98
CA GLY A 87 11.43 1.22 13.51
C GLY A 87 10.35 2.05 12.82
N VAL A 88 9.23 1.42 12.39
CA VAL A 88 8.16 2.08 11.67
C VAL A 88 7.56 3.21 12.50
N GLY A 89 7.67 4.44 11.99
CA GLY A 89 7.11 5.64 12.60
C GLY A 89 5.95 6.26 11.82
N PHE A 90 5.59 5.70 10.66
CA PHE A 90 4.42 6.13 9.89
C PHE A 90 3.14 5.40 10.33
N PRO A 91 1.95 5.98 10.11
CA PRO A 91 0.67 5.42 10.51
C PRO A 91 0.39 4.02 9.96
N LEU A 92 0.01 3.10 10.87
CA LEU A 92 -0.53 1.78 10.58
C LEU A 92 -2.03 1.78 10.89
N PHE A 93 -2.83 1.20 9.99
CA PHE A 93 -4.28 1.05 10.13
C PHE A 93 -4.68 -0.40 10.43
N GLY A 94 -5.92 -0.61 10.81
CA GLY A 94 -6.48 -1.95 10.99
C GLY A 94 -6.43 -2.76 9.70
N LYS A 95 -6.45 -4.09 9.82
CA LYS A 95 -6.42 -4.99 8.68
C LYS A 95 -7.56 -4.72 7.70
N VAL A 96 -7.26 -4.82 6.42
CA VAL A 96 -8.23 -4.64 5.34
C VAL A 96 -8.29 -5.86 4.42
N LYS A 97 -9.47 -6.09 3.85
CA LYS A 97 -9.64 -6.97 2.69
C LYS A 97 -9.47 -6.15 1.41
N ILE A 98 -8.78 -6.72 0.43
CA ILE A 98 -8.52 -6.07 -0.87
C ILE A 98 -9.14 -6.87 -2.01
N LEU A 99 -9.19 -8.19 -1.88
CA LEU A 99 -9.74 -9.09 -2.89
C LEU A 99 -11.20 -9.47 -2.59
N GLY A 100 -11.97 -9.67 -3.65
CA GLY A 100 -13.35 -10.13 -3.57
C GLY A 100 -14.37 -9.03 -3.35
N GLU A 101 -15.64 -9.45 -3.19
CA GLU A 101 -16.80 -8.54 -3.05
C GLU A 101 -16.75 -7.74 -1.74
N ASP A 102 -16.14 -8.30 -0.69
CA ASP A 102 -15.93 -7.66 0.62
C ASP A 102 -14.74 -6.70 0.65
N SER A 103 -14.14 -6.38 -0.50
CA SER A 103 -13.01 -5.45 -0.57
C SER A 103 -13.35 -4.13 0.14
N HIS A 104 -12.39 -3.66 0.94
CA HIS A 104 -12.57 -2.44 1.72
C HIS A 104 -12.85 -1.22 0.81
N PRO A 105 -13.78 -0.32 1.19
CA PRO A 105 -14.14 0.84 0.36
C PRO A 105 -12.95 1.69 -0.10
N LEU A 106 -11.89 1.80 0.72
CA LEU A 106 -10.66 2.49 0.33
C LEU A 106 -10.02 1.84 -0.90
N TYR A 107 -9.86 0.52 -0.89
CA TYR A 107 -9.21 -0.17 -2.01
C TYR A 107 -10.09 -0.24 -3.25
N ARG A 108 -11.42 -0.29 -3.09
CA ARG A 108 -12.34 -0.09 -4.22
C ARG A 108 -12.14 1.29 -4.85
N PHE A 109 -12.16 2.35 -4.04
CA PHE A 109 -11.93 3.73 -4.50
C PHE A 109 -10.60 3.89 -5.23
N LEU A 110 -9.51 3.29 -4.73
CA LEU A 110 -8.18 3.35 -5.33
C LEU A 110 -8.11 2.60 -6.66
N GLN A 111 -8.76 1.44 -6.75
CA GLN A 111 -8.77 0.60 -7.96
C GLN A 111 -9.72 1.15 -9.04
N ASP A 112 -10.83 1.78 -8.63
CA ASP A 112 -11.79 2.43 -9.53
C ASP A 112 -11.19 3.66 -10.27
N ALA A 113 -10.08 4.21 -9.78
CA ALA A 113 -9.35 5.26 -10.48
C ALA A 113 -8.65 4.79 -11.77
N ASP A 114 -8.62 3.48 -12.00
CA ASP A 114 -8.04 2.80 -13.19
C ASP A 114 -6.68 3.35 -13.63
N LEU A 115 -5.82 3.63 -12.67
CA LEU A 115 -4.47 4.13 -12.94
C LEU A 115 -3.59 3.03 -13.57
N PRO A 116 -2.77 3.35 -14.57
CA PRO A 116 -1.83 2.41 -15.12
C PRO A 116 -0.88 1.90 -14.03
N LEU A 117 -0.75 0.57 -13.94
CA LEU A 117 0.17 -0.05 -12.99
C LEU A 117 1.61 0.10 -13.47
N THR A 118 2.40 0.83 -12.71
CA THR A 118 3.85 0.93 -12.93
C THR A 118 4.54 -0.33 -12.42
N THR A 119 5.24 -1.03 -13.32
CA THR A 119 6.03 -2.23 -13.02
C THR A 119 7.49 -2.01 -13.37
N PRO A 120 8.45 -2.64 -12.66
CA PRO A 120 9.83 -2.60 -13.09
C PRO A 120 10.01 -3.38 -14.39
N GLY A 121 10.95 -2.93 -15.23
CA GLY A 121 11.31 -3.61 -16.48
C GLY A 121 12.37 -4.70 -16.34
N ASP A 122 12.78 -5.08 -15.12
CA ASP A 122 13.83 -6.07 -14.90
C ASP A 122 13.32 -7.52 -15.02
N ILE A 123 14.24 -8.44 -15.36
CA ILE A 123 13.94 -9.85 -15.61
C ILE A 123 13.31 -10.54 -14.38
N LYS A 124 13.73 -10.17 -13.16
CA LYS A 124 13.20 -10.78 -11.92
C LYS A 124 11.74 -10.43 -11.71
N SER A 125 11.37 -9.19 -11.99
CA SER A 125 9.99 -8.71 -11.91
C SER A 125 9.11 -9.36 -12.96
N VAL A 126 9.59 -9.50 -14.19
CA VAL A 126 8.87 -10.20 -15.27
C VAL A 126 8.67 -11.67 -14.90
N LEU A 127 9.68 -12.34 -14.35
CA LEU A 127 9.58 -13.74 -13.92
C LEU A 127 8.58 -13.88 -12.77
N PHE A 128 8.62 -12.99 -11.77
CA PHE A 128 7.65 -12.98 -10.68
C PHE A 128 6.22 -12.82 -11.21
N ASP A 129 5.99 -11.91 -12.14
CA ASP A 129 4.67 -11.69 -12.74
C ASP A 129 4.15 -12.92 -13.50
N ARG A 130 5.03 -13.65 -14.17
CA ARG A 130 4.70 -14.91 -14.86
C ARG A 130 4.38 -16.05 -13.88
N LEU A 131 4.97 -16.05 -12.70
CA LEU A 131 4.75 -17.06 -11.66
C LEU A 131 3.51 -16.80 -10.81
N LYS A 132 3.01 -15.56 -10.73
CA LYS A 132 1.83 -15.18 -9.93
C LYS A 132 0.62 -16.11 -10.16
N PRO A 133 0.22 -16.46 -11.41
CA PRO A 133 -0.93 -17.33 -11.64
C PRO A 133 -0.78 -18.71 -10.98
N VAL A 134 0.43 -19.26 -10.98
CA VAL A 134 0.74 -20.55 -10.34
C VAL A 134 0.69 -20.40 -8.82
N ILE A 135 1.24 -19.32 -8.29
CA ILE A 135 1.22 -19.02 -6.86
C ILE A 135 -0.23 -18.86 -6.37
N TYR A 136 -1.08 -18.16 -7.11
CA TYR A 136 -2.50 -18.02 -6.78
C TYR A 136 -3.20 -19.39 -6.73
N LEU A 137 -2.96 -20.24 -7.72
CA LEU A 137 -3.54 -21.58 -7.77
C LEU A 137 -3.10 -22.43 -6.58
N LEU A 138 -1.80 -22.51 -6.31
CA LEU A 138 -1.23 -23.32 -5.23
C LEU A 138 -1.68 -22.87 -3.84
N LYS A 139 -1.95 -21.57 -3.67
CA LYS A 139 -2.40 -20.98 -2.40
C LYS A 139 -3.91 -20.82 -2.30
N GLY A 140 -4.68 -21.30 -3.27
CA GLY A 140 -6.14 -21.15 -3.28
C GLY A 140 -6.60 -19.68 -3.29
N MET A 141 -5.78 -18.77 -3.82
CA MET A 141 -6.06 -17.35 -3.82
C MET A 141 -6.96 -16.95 -4.99
N ARG A 142 -7.88 -16.00 -4.74
CA ARG A 142 -8.62 -15.36 -5.83
C ARG A 142 -7.67 -14.52 -6.68
N ARG A 143 -7.81 -14.63 -8.00
CA ARG A 143 -7.09 -13.75 -8.93
C ARG A 143 -7.73 -12.37 -8.93
N PRO A 144 -6.95 -11.28 -8.94
CA PRO A 144 -7.48 -9.94 -9.18
C PRO A 144 -8.21 -9.88 -10.51
N ALA A 145 -9.38 -9.25 -10.53
CA ALA A 145 -10.25 -9.22 -11.72
C ALA A 145 -9.69 -8.34 -12.84
N ALA A 146 -9.01 -7.25 -12.49
CA ALA A 146 -8.46 -6.29 -13.45
C ALA A 146 -6.93 -6.32 -13.49
N LYS A 147 -6.37 -6.00 -14.66
CA LYS A 147 -4.92 -5.93 -14.88
C LYS A 147 -4.25 -4.89 -13.97
N ASN A 148 -4.94 -3.78 -13.69
CA ASN A 148 -4.49 -2.69 -12.84
C ASN A 148 -4.91 -2.84 -11.37
N ALA A 149 -5.49 -3.98 -10.97
CA ALA A 149 -5.83 -4.25 -9.58
C ALA A 149 -4.57 -4.51 -8.74
N VAL A 150 -4.73 -4.42 -7.41
CA VAL A 150 -3.70 -4.85 -6.46
C VAL A 150 -3.47 -6.35 -6.61
N GLN A 151 -2.25 -6.74 -6.96
CA GLN A 151 -1.91 -8.12 -7.31
C GLN A 151 -1.09 -8.83 -6.22
N TRP A 152 -0.54 -8.09 -5.25
CA TRP A 152 0.30 -8.65 -4.19
C TRP A 152 0.41 -7.68 -3.01
N ASN A 153 1.10 -8.07 -1.92
CA ASN A 153 1.47 -7.17 -0.84
C ASN A 153 2.50 -6.15 -1.33
N PHE A 154 2.53 -4.97 -0.70
CA PHE A 154 3.40 -3.83 -1.01
C PHE A 154 3.11 -3.12 -2.34
N HIS A 155 1.87 -3.19 -2.88
CA HIS A 155 1.41 -2.23 -3.86
C HIS A 155 1.31 -0.84 -3.22
N LYS A 156 1.56 0.19 -4.01
CA LYS A 156 1.59 1.57 -3.54
C LYS A 156 0.72 2.45 -4.41
N PHE A 157 -0.15 3.24 -3.79
CA PHE A 157 -0.92 4.28 -4.46
C PHE A 157 -0.45 5.64 -3.96
N LEU A 158 -0.07 6.51 -4.89
CA LEU A 158 0.25 7.90 -4.61
C LEU A 158 -1.02 8.73 -4.75
N ILE A 159 -1.34 9.53 -3.74
CA ILE A 159 -2.49 10.41 -3.70
C ILE A 159 -1.99 11.84 -3.67
N ALA A 160 -2.48 12.66 -4.57
CA ALA A 160 -2.15 14.09 -4.62
C ALA A 160 -2.78 14.87 -3.45
N ARG A 161 -2.36 16.11 -3.24
CA ARG A 161 -2.84 16.97 -2.13
C ARG A 161 -4.35 17.20 -2.15
N ASP A 162 -4.98 17.12 -3.32
CA ASP A 162 -6.43 17.25 -3.49
C ASP A 162 -7.23 15.96 -3.18
N GLY A 163 -6.53 14.88 -2.83
CA GLY A 163 -7.11 13.59 -2.50
C GLY A 163 -7.38 12.68 -3.69
N ARG A 164 -6.93 13.05 -4.89
CA ARG A 164 -7.07 12.20 -6.08
C ARG A 164 -5.92 11.21 -6.19
N PRO A 165 -6.19 9.95 -6.54
CA PRO A 165 -5.15 9.01 -6.92
C PRO A 165 -4.36 9.53 -8.14
N ALA A 166 -3.02 9.54 -8.02
CA ALA A 166 -2.11 10.12 -9.02
C ALA A 166 -1.23 9.07 -9.71
N ALA A 167 -0.86 8.00 -8.99
CA ALA A 167 -0.05 6.90 -9.54
C ALA A 167 -0.26 5.60 -8.77
N HIS A 168 -0.03 4.47 -9.45
CA HIS A 168 -0.11 3.12 -8.88
C HIS A 168 1.16 2.33 -9.23
N PHE A 169 1.79 1.75 -8.22
CA PHE A 169 3.07 1.04 -8.33
C PHE A 169 2.92 -0.41 -7.86
N ALA A 170 3.47 -1.34 -8.64
CA ALA A 170 3.51 -2.75 -8.29
C ALA A 170 4.38 -3.02 -7.05
N ALA A 171 4.18 -4.19 -6.44
CA ALA A 171 4.91 -4.64 -5.26
C ALA A 171 6.44 -4.59 -5.41
N GLN A 172 6.94 -4.88 -6.63
CA GLN A 172 8.37 -4.96 -6.93
C GLN A 172 9.06 -3.59 -6.95
N ILE A 173 8.33 -2.49 -7.18
CA ILE A 173 8.89 -1.13 -7.11
C ILE A 173 9.32 -0.87 -5.67
N GLN A 174 10.62 -0.69 -5.48
CA GLN A 174 11.19 -0.42 -4.16
C GLN A 174 10.82 1.00 -3.69
N PRO A 175 10.69 1.23 -2.36
CA PRO A 175 10.34 2.56 -1.85
C PRO A 175 11.33 3.66 -2.24
N LEU A 176 12.61 3.31 -2.43
CA LEU A 176 13.65 4.25 -2.85
C LEU A 176 13.91 4.22 -4.37
N ASP A 177 13.00 3.62 -5.15
CA ASP A 177 13.09 3.64 -6.60
C ASP A 177 13.04 5.09 -7.14
N PRO A 178 13.97 5.48 -8.03
CA PRO A 178 14.03 6.85 -8.57
C PRO A 178 12.74 7.29 -9.26
N HIS A 179 11.97 6.37 -9.86
CA HIS A 179 10.72 6.72 -10.50
C HIS A 179 9.64 7.05 -9.45
N LEU A 180 9.51 6.23 -8.39
CA LEU A 180 8.59 6.51 -7.28
C LEU A 180 8.95 7.84 -6.60
N ILE A 181 10.24 8.08 -6.32
CA ILE A 181 10.72 9.33 -5.72
C ILE A 181 10.34 10.52 -6.58
N ARG A 182 10.61 10.50 -7.89
CA ARG A 182 10.23 11.60 -8.79
C ARG A 182 8.72 11.89 -8.78
N GLN A 183 7.88 10.85 -8.72
CA GLN A 183 6.42 11.06 -8.66
C GLN A 183 6.00 11.69 -7.32
N ILE A 184 6.62 11.29 -6.21
CA ILE A 184 6.40 11.91 -4.90
C ILE A 184 6.84 13.37 -4.91
N GLU A 185 8.05 13.67 -5.38
CA GLU A 185 8.58 15.04 -5.46
C GLU A 185 7.71 15.94 -6.35
N LYS A 186 7.22 15.40 -7.47
CA LYS A 186 6.26 16.10 -8.34
C LYS A 186 4.94 16.40 -7.62
N ALA A 187 4.41 15.46 -6.82
CA ALA A 187 3.17 15.65 -6.07
C ALA A 187 3.35 16.61 -4.87
N LEU A 188 4.57 16.71 -4.33
CA LEU A 188 4.92 17.60 -3.22
C LEU A 188 5.18 19.03 -3.68
N ALA A 189 5.50 19.25 -4.96
CA ALA A 189 5.69 20.59 -5.52
C ALA A 189 4.45 21.47 -5.30
N PRO A 190 4.65 22.79 -5.10
CA PRO A 190 3.57 23.75 -4.87
C PRO A 190 2.55 23.80 -6.01
#